data_10db766142af7da41fdb84ac405c0abb
#
_entry.id   10db766142af7da41fdb84ac405c0abb
#
_cell.length_a   1.000
_cell.length_b   1.000
_cell.length_c   1.000
_cell.angle_alpha   90.00
_cell.angle_beta   90.00
_cell.angle_gamma   90.00
#
_symmetry.space_group_name_H-M   'P 1'
#
loop_
_entity.id
_entity.type
_entity.pdbx_description
1 polymer ?
#
loop_
_entity_poly.entity_id
_entity_poly.type
_entity_poly.pdbx_seq_one_letter_code
_entity_poly.pdbx_strand_id
1 'polypeptide(L)'
;MTELGTPDRRDLSSFTGAGYDKGRSAQWQVAWLVTDSLVFKRWWFPARARNVVLRMFGASIGDGVLIRHGVRIHWPWKLTIGRNSWIGVDAWILNLERVAIGENTCISQGVMLCTGSHDASSPSFDFDNGPIDVGDCVWLGARSTVLRGVTIGNDVLIGACCLVVTDVPQGAQVLAPLPTTVT
;
A
#
# COMPACT_ATOMS: atom_id res chain seq x y z
N MET A 1 45.17 -8.62 4.01
CA MET A 1 44.26 -8.13 2.93
C MET A 1 43.23 -9.20 2.76
N THR A 2 42.06 -9.01 3.37
CA THR A 2 40.91 -9.93 3.24
C THR A 2 40.26 -9.61 1.91
N GLU A 3 40.31 -10.56 0.98
CA GLU A 3 39.56 -10.45 -0.27
C GLU A 3 38.06 -10.30 0.07
N LEU A 4 37.49 -9.14 -0.23
CA LEU A 4 36.08 -8.95 -0.26
C LEU A 4 35.55 -9.82 -1.43
N GLY A 5 35.02 -10.99 -1.07
CA GLY A 5 34.38 -11.86 -2.03
C GLY A 5 33.35 -11.03 -2.84
N THR A 6 33.38 -11.19 -4.16
CA THR A 6 32.35 -10.61 -5.04
C THR A 6 30.99 -11.05 -4.50
N PRO A 7 30.07 -10.11 -4.25
CA PRO A 7 28.73 -10.49 -3.81
C PRO A 7 28.13 -11.46 -4.83
N ASP A 8 27.59 -12.57 -4.32
CA ASP A 8 26.92 -13.57 -5.16
C ASP A 8 25.90 -12.84 -6.04
N ARG A 9 26.05 -13.00 -7.35
CA ARG A 9 25.16 -12.32 -8.31
C ARG A 9 23.77 -12.87 -8.15
N ARG A 10 22.79 -11.95 -8.08
CA ARG A 10 21.38 -12.30 -8.05
C ARG A 10 21.01 -13.16 -9.28
N ASP A 11 20.30 -14.26 -9.02
CA ASP A 11 19.75 -15.15 -10.04
C ASP A 11 18.22 -15.18 -9.91
N LEU A 12 17.54 -14.38 -10.71
CA LEU A 12 16.08 -14.31 -10.71
C LEU A 12 15.41 -15.60 -11.19
N SER A 13 16.15 -16.51 -11.87
CA SER A 13 15.61 -17.80 -12.26
C SER A 13 15.41 -18.75 -11.09
N SER A 14 16.10 -18.51 -9.97
CA SER A 14 15.95 -19.26 -8.73
C SER A 14 14.78 -18.77 -7.86
N PHE A 15 14.14 -17.64 -8.21
CA PHE A 15 13.01 -17.12 -7.48
C PHE A 15 11.78 -18.01 -7.59
N THR A 16 11.32 -18.55 -6.49
CA THR A 16 10.19 -19.50 -6.46
C THR A 16 8.82 -18.85 -6.24
N GLY A 17 8.80 -17.57 -5.85
CA GLY A 17 7.58 -16.90 -5.41
C GLY A 17 7.04 -17.38 -4.06
N ALA A 18 7.77 -18.24 -3.37
CA ALA A 18 7.48 -18.64 -1.98
C ALA A 18 7.86 -17.51 -1.03
N GLY A 19 7.33 -17.55 0.20
CA GLY A 19 7.78 -16.66 1.28
C GLY A 19 6.75 -15.67 1.77
N TYR A 20 5.52 -15.62 1.21
CA TYR A 20 4.42 -14.90 1.87
C TYR A 20 3.10 -15.65 1.79
N ASP A 21 2.28 -15.50 2.81
CA ASP A 21 0.93 -16.06 2.83
C ASP A 21 -0.03 -15.17 2.02
N LYS A 22 -0.63 -15.74 0.99
CA LYS A 22 -1.66 -15.05 0.19
C LYS A 22 -3.00 -14.92 0.91
N GLY A 23 -3.18 -15.62 2.03
CA GLY A 23 -4.32 -15.49 2.95
C GLY A 23 -5.64 -16.13 2.49
N ARG A 24 -5.78 -16.51 1.21
CA ARG A 24 -7.01 -17.11 0.65
C ARG A 24 -6.68 -18.12 -0.45
N SER A 25 -7.65 -19.02 -0.73
CA SER A 25 -7.53 -20.02 -1.80
C SER A 25 -7.36 -19.37 -3.19
N ALA A 26 -6.75 -20.09 -4.13
CA ALA A 26 -6.55 -19.62 -5.50
C ALA A 26 -7.85 -19.20 -6.20
N GLN A 27 -8.95 -19.93 -5.95
CA GLN A 27 -10.27 -19.59 -6.50
C GLN A 27 -10.75 -18.23 -6.02
N TRP A 28 -10.54 -17.93 -4.73
CA TRP A 28 -10.90 -16.64 -4.13
C TRP A 28 -10.05 -15.48 -4.68
N GLN A 29 -8.76 -15.74 -4.88
CA GLN A 29 -7.83 -14.79 -5.51
C GLN A 29 -8.25 -14.47 -6.95
N VAL A 30 -8.57 -15.49 -7.75
CA VAL A 30 -9.05 -15.31 -9.13
C VAL A 30 -10.38 -14.55 -9.14
N ALA A 31 -11.34 -14.89 -8.28
CA ALA A 31 -12.61 -14.17 -8.17
C ALA A 31 -12.40 -12.68 -7.88
N TRP A 32 -11.46 -12.34 -6.98
CA TRP A 32 -11.11 -10.94 -6.72
C TRP A 32 -10.50 -10.27 -7.94
N LEU A 33 -9.49 -10.88 -8.57
CA LEU A 33 -8.80 -10.29 -9.75
C LEU A 33 -9.76 -10.01 -10.90
N VAL A 34 -10.72 -10.90 -11.14
CA VAL A 34 -11.78 -10.69 -12.14
C VAL A 34 -12.68 -9.54 -11.73
N THR A 35 -13.17 -9.52 -10.48
CA THR A 35 -14.03 -8.45 -9.96
C THR A 35 -13.33 -7.09 -10.01
N ASP A 36 -12.07 -7.02 -9.57
CA ASP A 36 -11.26 -5.81 -9.62
C ASP A 36 -11.11 -5.28 -11.05
N SER A 37 -10.78 -6.17 -11.98
CA SER A 37 -10.51 -5.79 -13.38
C SER A 37 -11.75 -5.35 -14.13
N LEU A 38 -12.89 -6.02 -13.94
CA LEU A 38 -14.09 -5.78 -14.72
C LEU A 38 -15.03 -4.74 -14.11
N VAL A 39 -15.04 -4.59 -12.78
CA VAL A 39 -16.05 -3.81 -12.07
C VAL A 39 -15.45 -2.78 -11.12
N PHE A 40 -14.65 -3.22 -10.16
CA PHE A 40 -14.27 -2.42 -8.99
C PHE A 40 -13.56 -1.11 -9.35
N LYS A 41 -12.60 -1.14 -10.26
CA LYS A 41 -11.81 0.04 -10.67
C LYS A 41 -12.57 1.00 -11.59
N ARG A 42 -13.69 0.60 -12.15
CA ARG A 42 -14.39 1.35 -13.21
C ARG A 42 -14.97 2.67 -12.68
N TRP A 43 -14.86 3.74 -13.46
CA TRP A 43 -15.32 5.07 -13.09
C TRP A 43 -16.84 5.12 -12.86
N TRP A 44 -17.61 4.31 -13.58
CA TRP A 44 -19.08 4.23 -13.49
C TRP A 44 -19.56 3.42 -12.27
N PHE A 45 -18.68 2.63 -11.62
CA PHE A 45 -19.10 1.81 -10.48
C PHE A 45 -19.24 2.67 -9.22
N PRO A 46 -20.40 2.64 -8.52
CA PRO A 46 -20.69 3.54 -7.42
C PRO A 46 -19.72 3.37 -6.24
N ALA A 47 -19.30 4.49 -5.62
CA ALA A 47 -18.37 4.46 -4.49
C ALA A 47 -18.91 3.64 -3.29
N ARG A 48 -20.21 3.75 -3.00
CA ARG A 48 -20.83 2.94 -1.92
C ARG A 48 -20.79 1.45 -2.20
N ALA A 49 -20.96 1.05 -3.46
CA ALA A 49 -20.89 -0.35 -3.86
C ALA A 49 -19.46 -0.91 -3.73
N ARG A 50 -18.43 -0.08 -3.91
CA ARG A 50 -17.02 -0.49 -3.68
C ARG A 50 -16.81 -0.99 -2.27
N ASN A 51 -17.33 -0.29 -1.26
CA ASN A 51 -17.22 -0.71 0.14
C ASN A 51 -17.89 -2.06 0.41
N VAL A 52 -19.08 -2.28 -0.19
CA VAL A 52 -19.78 -3.56 -0.08
C VAL A 52 -18.96 -4.69 -0.70
N VAL A 53 -18.45 -4.49 -1.91
CA VAL A 53 -17.62 -5.49 -2.61
C VAL A 53 -16.37 -5.80 -1.80
N LEU A 54 -15.67 -4.80 -1.27
CA LEU A 54 -14.48 -5.04 -0.44
C LEU A 54 -14.80 -5.86 0.82
N ARG A 55 -15.89 -5.53 1.52
CA ARG A 55 -16.33 -6.32 2.69
C ARG A 55 -16.66 -7.77 2.32
N MET A 56 -17.32 -7.99 1.18
CA MET A 56 -17.59 -9.35 0.67
C MET A 56 -16.31 -10.14 0.42
N PHE A 57 -15.25 -9.47 -0.05
CA PHE A 57 -13.94 -10.08 -0.24
C PHE A 57 -13.06 -10.07 1.02
N GLY A 58 -13.61 -9.71 2.18
CA GLY A 58 -12.96 -9.89 3.48
C GLY A 58 -12.19 -8.67 3.99
N ALA A 59 -12.30 -7.50 3.36
CA ALA A 59 -11.77 -6.26 3.91
C ALA A 59 -12.62 -5.77 5.09
N SER A 60 -11.97 -5.16 6.09
CA SER A 60 -12.64 -4.43 7.17
C SER A 60 -12.77 -2.96 6.76
N ILE A 61 -13.96 -2.52 6.38
CA ILE A 61 -14.24 -1.16 5.92
C ILE A 61 -15.23 -0.49 6.85
N GLY A 62 -14.82 0.60 7.50
CA GLY A 62 -15.65 1.41 8.37
C GLY A 62 -16.79 2.15 7.64
N ASP A 63 -17.67 2.75 8.41
CA ASP A 63 -18.76 3.57 7.86
C ASP A 63 -18.23 4.91 7.34
N GLY A 64 -18.90 5.48 6.35
CA GLY A 64 -18.51 6.77 5.76
C GLY A 64 -17.24 6.74 4.91
N VAL A 65 -16.61 5.58 4.70
CA VAL A 65 -15.43 5.46 3.83
C VAL A 65 -15.78 5.79 2.39
N LEU A 66 -14.97 6.65 1.77
CA LEU A 66 -15.09 7.02 0.36
C LEU A 66 -13.91 6.45 -0.45
N ILE A 67 -14.18 5.51 -1.34
CA ILE A 67 -13.17 4.97 -2.27
C ILE A 67 -13.48 5.44 -3.68
N ARG A 68 -12.54 6.16 -4.29
CA ARG A 68 -12.68 6.69 -5.64
C ARG A 68 -12.43 5.61 -6.69
N HIS A 69 -12.70 5.94 -7.95
CA HIS A 69 -12.41 5.05 -9.08
C HIS A 69 -10.91 4.92 -9.34
N GLY A 70 -10.52 3.88 -10.06
CA GLY A 70 -9.11 3.61 -10.38
C GLY A 70 -8.28 3.06 -9.22
N VAL A 71 -8.82 3.06 -7.98
CA VAL A 71 -8.10 2.50 -6.83
C VAL A 71 -7.79 1.03 -7.07
N ARG A 72 -6.54 0.65 -6.88
CA ARG A 72 -6.03 -0.71 -7.01
C ARG A 72 -5.73 -1.30 -5.64
N ILE A 73 -6.31 -2.45 -5.33
CA ILE A 73 -6.11 -3.17 -4.08
C ILE A 73 -5.68 -4.60 -4.41
N HIS A 74 -4.51 -5.02 -3.90
CA HIS A 74 -4.00 -6.34 -4.23
C HIS A 74 -4.81 -7.45 -3.54
N TRP A 75 -4.92 -7.41 -2.19
CA TRP A 75 -5.69 -8.39 -1.42
C TRP A 75 -6.67 -7.70 -0.45
N PRO A 76 -7.99 -7.66 -0.73
CA PRO A 76 -8.97 -7.05 0.17
C PRO A 76 -8.95 -7.61 1.59
N TRP A 77 -8.77 -8.91 1.75
CA TRP A 77 -8.74 -9.59 3.06
C TRP A 77 -7.54 -9.24 3.94
N LYS A 78 -6.56 -8.49 3.41
CA LYS A 78 -5.43 -7.92 4.16
C LYS A 78 -5.56 -6.40 4.33
N LEU A 79 -6.77 -5.83 4.18
CA LEU A 79 -7.01 -4.39 4.23
C LEU A 79 -8.02 -4.04 5.33
N THR A 80 -7.65 -3.06 6.13
CA THR A 80 -8.56 -2.39 7.08
C THR A 80 -8.56 -0.90 6.79
N ILE A 81 -9.75 -0.27 6.75
CA ILE A 81 -9.93 1.19 6.61
C ILE A 81 -10.93 1.65 7.66
N GLY A 82 -10.51 2.55 8.53
CA GLY A 82 -11.32 3.19 9.56
C GLY A 82 -12.41 4.10 8.98
N ARG A 83 -13.39 4.44 9.83
CA ARG A 83 -14.55 5.24 9.43
C ARG A 83 -14.15 6.61 8.88
N ASN A 84 -15.00 7.17 7.99
CA ASN A 84 -14.88 8.50 7.39
C ASN A 84 -13.57 8.74 6.60
N SER A 85 -12.78 7.70 6.31
CA SER A 85 -11.52 7.84 5.59
C SER A 85 -11.73 7.84 4.08
N TRP A 86 -10.88 8.55 3.36
CA TRP A 86 -10.97 8.76 1.93
C TRP A 86 -9.79 8.15 1.19
N ILE A 87 -10.06 7.41 0.12
CA ILE A 87 -9.05 6.86 -0.78
C ILE A 87 -9.22 7.51 -2.16
N GLY A 88 -8.24 8.30 -2.54
CA GLY A 88 -8.22 9.11 -3.77
C GLY A 88 -8.13 8.31 -5.05
N VAL A 89 -8.37 8.99 -6.16
CA VAL A 89 -8.31 8.41 -7.51
C VAL A 89 -6.94 7.79 -7.76
N ASP A 90 -6.92 6.58 -8.36
CA ASP A 90 -5.72 5.86 -8.77
C ASP A 90 -4.73 5.54 -7.62
N ALA A 91 -5.15 5.65 -6.36
CA ALA A 91 -4.33 5.16 -5.26
C ALA A 91 -4.06 3.65 -5.42
N TRP A 92 -2.85 3.24 -5.06
CA TRP A 92 -2.44 1.84 -5.18
C TRP A 92 -2.05 1.27 -3.82
N ILE A 93 -2.83 0.31 -3.36
CA ILE A 93 -2.58 -0.46 -2.14
C ILE A 93 -2.05 -1.83 -2.57
N LEU A 94 -0.71 -1.94 -2.69
CA LEU A 94 -0.01 -3.20 -2.97
C LEU A 94 0.22 -3.94 -1.65
N ASN A 95 -0.85 -4.52 -1.13
CA ASN A 95 -0.88 -5.13 0.19
C ASN A 95 -0.65 -6.65 0.13
N LEU A 96 0.58 -7.07 -0.14
CA LEU A 96 1.03 -8.45 0.06
C LEU A 96 0.95 -8.84 1.54
N GLU A 97 1.24 -7.88 2.42
CA GLU A 97 1.02 -7.94 3.86
C GLU A 97 -0.10 -6.98 4.29
N ARG A 98 -0.46 -7.01 5.58
CA ARG A 98 -1.53 -6.20 6.14
C ARG A 98 -1.29 -4.70 5.90
N VAL A 99 -2.35 -4.01 5.49
CA VAL A 99 -2.43 -2.55 5.50
C VAL A 99 -3.61 -2.16 6.39
N ALA A 100 -3.34 -1.33 7.40
CA ALA A 100 -4.36 -0.71 8.23
C ALA A 100 -4.31 0.80 8.04
N ILE A 101 -5.47 1.40 7.79
CA ILE A 101 -5.67 2.85 7.66
C ILE A 101 -6.69 3.24 8.72
N GLY A 102 -6.34 4.21 9.55
CA GLY A 102 -7.17 4.71 10.65
C GLY A 102 -8.40 5.49 10.19
N GLU A 103 -9.05 6.14 11.15
CA GLU A 103 -10.25 6.91 10.96
C GLU A 103 -9.95 8.35 10.50
N ASN A 104 -10.88 8.97 9.76
CA ASN A 104 -10.76 10.36 9.30
C ASN A 104 -9.44 10.64 8.55
N THR A 105 -8.85 9.61 7.93
CA THR A 105 -7.58 9.66 7.21
C THR A 105 -7.81 9.85 5.72
N CYS A 106 -7.03 10.73 5.11
CA CYS A 106 -7.11 11.03 3.69
C CYS A 106 -5.87 10.50 2.94
N ILE A 107 -6.08 9.51 2.10
CA ILE A 107 -5.12 9.02 1.13
C ILE A 107 -5.40 9.71 -0.20
N SER A 108 -4.55 10.66 -0.61
CA SER A 108 -4.77 11.45 -1.84
C SER A 108 -4.57 10.64 -3.12
N GLN A 109 -4.75 11.31 -4.26
CA GLN A 109 -4.66 10.71 -5.60
C GLN A 109 -3.27 10.13 -5.88
N GLY A 110 -3.23 8.93 -6.43
CA GLY A 110 -2.01 8.27 -6.86
C GLY A 110 -1.04 7.91 -5.74
N VAL A 111 -1.46 7.99 -4.47
CA VAL A 111 -0.65 7.49 -3.33
C VAL A 111 -0.41 6.00 -3.50
N MET A 112 0.82 5.57 -3.19
CA MET A 112 1.18 4.15 -3.16
C MET A 112 1.49 3.70 -1.74
N LEU A 113 0.77 2.67 -1.27
CA LEU A 113 1.12 1.91 -0.06
C LEU A 113 1.67 0.56 -0.52
N CYS A 114 2.98 0.35 -0.33
CA CYS A 114 3.69 -0.82 -0.86
C CYS A 114 4.25 -1.67 0.27
N THR A 115 3.56 -2.75 0.61
CA THR A 115 4.02 -3.70 1.63
C THR A 115 4.99 -4.74 1.08
N GLY A 116 5.08 -4.86 -0.26
CA GLY A 116 5.94 -5.83 -0.93
C GLY A 116 7.34 -5.30 -1.17
N SER A 117 8.33 -6.14 -0.98
CA SER A 117 9.73 -5.91 -1.32
C SER A 117 10.48 -7.23 -1.47
N HIS A 118 11.75 -7.12 -1.83
CA HIS A 118 12.66 -8.24 -1.93
C HIS A 118 13.97 -7.93 -1.20
N ASP A 119 14.61 -8.96 -0.65
CA ASP A 119 15.95 -8.87 -0.11
C ASP A 119 16.96 -8.78 -1.27
N ALA A 120 17.57 -7.60 -1.41
CA ALA A 120 18.55 -7.35 -2.47
C ALA A 120 19.87 -8.11 -2.24
N SER A 121 20.13 -8.59 -1.03
CA SER A 121 21.31 -9.37 -0.68
C SER A 121 21.11 -10.87 -0.89
N SER A 122 19.86 -11.34 -0.99
CA SER A 122 19.56 -12.74 -1.28
C SER A 122 19.80 -13.05 -2.77
N PRO A 123 20.60 -14.09 -3.09
CA PRO A 123 20.79 -14.53 -4.47
C PRO A 123 19.48 -14.92 -5.16
N SER A 124 18.52 -15.51 -4.44
CA SER A 124 17.19 -15.91 -4.91
C SER A 124 16.18 -14.75 -4.90
N PHE A 125 16.57 -13.54 -4.47
CA PHE A 125 15.71 -12.37 -4.44
C PHE A 125 14.42 -12.60 -3.64
N ASP A 126 14.56 -13.20 -2.46
CA ASP A 126 13.45 -13.60 -1.60
C ASP A 126 12.59 -12.40 -1.18
N PHE A 127 11.35 -12.67 -0.79
CA PHE A 127 10.47 -11.62 -0.29
C PHE A 127 10.99 -11.01 1.01
N ASP A 128 10.92 -9.68 1.10
CA ASP A 128 11.18 -8.88 2.29
C ASP A 128 9.99 -7.94 2.50
N ASN A 129 8.83 -8.54 2.77
CA ASN A 129 7.57 -7.84 2.95
C ASN A 129 7.39 -7.36 4.39
N GLY A 130 6.61 -6.30 4.58
CA GLY A 130 6.25 -5.82 5.93
C GLY A 130 4.91 -5.08 5.91
N PRO A 131 4.14 -5.12 7.01
CA PRO A 131 2.85 -4.42 7.11
C PRO A 131 3.03 -2.90 7.05
N ILE A 132 1.94 -2.18 6.76
CA ILE A 132 1.88 -0.72 6.86
C ILE A 132 0.70 -0.38 7.77
N ASP A 133 0.98 0.47 8.76
CA ASP A 133 0.00 1.01 9.68
C ASP A 133 -0.06 2.53 9.53
N VAL A 134 -1.22 3.06 9.17
CA VAL A 134 -1.49 4.51 9.07
C VAL A 134 -2.52 4.85 10.13
N GLY A 135 -2.18 5.79 11.01
CA GLY A 135 -3.00 6.23 12.12
C GLY A 135 -4.25 7.01 11.71
N ASP A 136 -4.90 7.59 12.72
CA ASP A 136 -6.08 8.42 12.56
C ASP A 136 -5.71 9.84 12.16
N CYS A 137 -6.62 10.55 11.47
CA CYS A 137 -6.46 11.95 11.06
C CYS A 137 -5.18 12.22 10.26
N VAL A 138 -4.67 11.22 9.53
CA VAL A 138 -3.48 11.35 8.68
C VAL A 138 -3.88 11.89 7.31
N TRP A 139 -3.02 12.73 6.75
CA TRP A 139 -3.14 13.13 5.35
C TRP A 139 -1.89 12.74 4.56
N LEU A 140 -2.03 11.77 3.65
CA LEU A 140 -1.02 11.43 2.66
C LEU A 140 -1.27 12.25 1.38
N GLY A 141 -0.38 13.17 1.10
CA GLY A 141 -0.42 14.04 -0.09
C GLY A 141 -0.29 13.26 -1.39
N ALA A 142 -0.76 13.86 -2.48
CA ALA A 142 -0.83 13.21 -3.79
C ALA A 142 0.52 12.62 -4.23
N ARG A 143 0.47 11.39 -4.77
CA ARG A 143 1.64 10.65 -5.27
C ARG A 143 2.74 10.40 -4.23
N SER A 144 2.45 10.53 -2.93
CA SER A 144 3.38 10.04 -1.92
C SER A 144 3.43 8.51 -1.94
N THR A 145 4.54 7.96 -1.48
CA THR A 145 4.78 6.52 -1.43
C THR A 145 5.19 6.14 -0.02
N VAL A 146 4.52 5.14 0.55
CA VAL A 146 4.87 4.54 1.85
C VAL A 146 5.35 3.12 1.59
N LEU A 147 6.55 2.79 2.06
CA LEU A 147 7.12 1.46 1.89
C LEU A 147 6.82 0.54 3.07
N ARG A 148 7.14 -0.74 2.87
CA ARG A 148 6.90 -1.83 3.82
C ARG A 148 7.45 -1.55 5.22
N GLY A 149 6.76 -2.06 6.23
CA GLY A 149 7.18 -2.01 7.63
C GLY A 149 6.99 -0.66 8.31
N VAL A 150 6.40 0.34 7.62
CA VAL A 150 6.26 1.69 8.14
C VAL A 150 4.99 1.82 8.97
N THR A 151 5.14 2.45 10.13
CA THR A 151 4.05 2.94 10.98
C THR A 151 3.99 4.47 10.93
N ILE A 152 2.84 5.03 10.58
CA ILE A 152 2.56 6.47 10.59
C ILE A 152 1.61 6.76 11.76
N GLY A 153 2.07 7.57 12.70
CA GLY A 153 1.27 7.98 13.87
C GLY A 153 0.04 8.82 13.50
N ASN A 154 -0.79 9.12 14.49
CA ASN A 154 -1.96 9.96 14.30
C ASN A 154 -1.59 11.42 13.97
N ASP A 155 -2.50 12.16 13.35
CA ASP A 155 -2.37 13.60 13.07
C ASP A 155 -1.14 13.96 12.22
N VAL A 156 -0.66 13.03 11.39
CA VAL A 156 0.52 13.22 10.52
C VAL A 156 0.12 13.80 9.16
N LEU A 157 0.95 14.70 8.65
CA LEU A 157 0.87 15.20 7.27
C LEU A 157 2.10 14.75 6.47
N ILE A 158 1.86 14.00 5.41
CA ILE A 158 2.87 13.65 4.41
C ILE A 158 2.60 14.48 3.14
N GLY A 159 3.55 15.30 2.75
CA GLY A 159 3.47 16.14 1.57
C GLY A 159 3.38 15.34 0.26
N ALA A 160 2.94 16.00 -0.79
CA ALA A 160 2.88 15.36 -2.11
C ALA A 160 4.27 14.92 -2.60
N CYS A 161 4.31 13.78 -3.31
CA CYS A 161 5.54 13.18 -3.86
C CYS A 161 6.59 12.77 -2.81
N CYS A 162 6.25 12.74 -1.51
CA CYS A 162 7.16 12.26 -0.48
C CYS A 162 7.32 10.73 -0.56
N LEU A 163 8.55 10.27 -0.27
CA LEU A 163 8.86 8.85 -0.05
C LEU A 163 9.06 8.62 1.46
N VAL A 164 8.25 7.74 2.04
CA VAL A 164 8.29 7.38 3.47
C VAL A 164 8.83 5.96 3.59
N VAL A 165 10.01 5.83 4.22
CA VAL A 165 10.73 4.55 4.35
C VAL A 165 11.01 4.17 5.81
N THR A 166 10.66 5.06 6.75
CA THR A 166 10.80 4.87 8.19
C THR A 166 9.56 5.35 8.91
N ASP A 167 9.37 4.92 10.13
CA ASP A 167 8.24 5.33 10.98
C ASP A 167 8.16 6.85 11.13
N VAL A 168 6.94 7.35 11.17
CA VAL A 168 6.64 8.78 11.34
C VAL A 168 5.88 8.97 12.64
N PRO A 169 6.44 9.71 13.62
CA PRO A 169 5.79 9.92 14.91
C PRO A 169 4.52 10.80 14.77
N GLN A 170 3.62 10.65 15.73
CA GLN A 170 2.37 11.39 15.80
C GLN A 170 2.61 12.92 15.67
N GLY A 171 1.73 13.59 14.93
CA GLY A 171 1.73 15.04 14.73
C GLY A 171 2.85 15.58 13.84
N ALA A 172 3.69 14.70 13.29
CA ALA A 172 4.79 15.12 12.44
C ALA A 172 4.34 15.56 11.03
N GLN A 173 5.17 16.39 10.41
CA GLN A 173 5.01 16.77 8.99
C GLN A 173 6.26 16.34 8.22
N VAL A 174 6.04 15.57 7.16
CA VAL A 174 7.09 15.14 6.22
C VAL A 174 6.83 15.82 4.88
N LEU A 175 7.72 16.68 4.46
CA LEU A 175 7.57 17.44 3.21
C LEU A 175 8.66 17.04 2.22
N ALA A 176 8.32 17.00 0.94
CA ALA A 176 9.29 16.80 -0.12
C ALA A 176 10.26 18.00 -0.18
N PRO A 177 11.54 17.78 -0.56
CA PRO A 177 12.46 18.89 -0.75
C PRO A 177 11.95 19.84 -1.83
N LEU A 178 12.14 21.16 -1.59
CA LEU A 178 11.83 22.17 -2.59
C LEU A 178 12.75 22.02 -3.82
N PRO A 179 12.27 22.30 -5.04
CA PRO A 179 13.10 22.25 -6.23
C PRO A 179 14.24 23.27 -6.13
N THR A 180 15.46 22.86 -6.49
CA THR A 180 16.60 23.76 -6.60
C THR A 180 16.65 24.33 -8.00
N THR A 181 16.63 25.66 -8.13
CA THR A 181 16.86 26.32 -9.42
C THR A 181 18.37 26.33 -9.70
N VAL A 182 18.77 25.72 -10.81
CA VAL A 182 20.14 25.82 -11.33
C VAL A 182 20.12 26.89 -12.38
N THR A 183 20.85 27.98 -12.14
CA THR A 183 21.07 29.08 -13.09
C THR A 183 22.36 28.86 -13.86
#